data_b2c2f9f1817c146b9cc43dd626df7046
#
_entry.id   b2c2f9f1817c146b9cc43dd626df7046
#
_cell.length_a   1.000
_cell.length_b   1.000
_cell.length_c   1.000
_cell.angle_alpha   90.00
_cell.angle_beta   90.00
_cell.angle_gamma   90.00
#
_symmetry.space_group_name_H-M   'P 1'
#
loop_
_entity.id
_entity.type
_entity.pdbx_description
1 polymer ?
#
loop_
_entity_poly.entity_id
_entity_poly.type
_entity_poly.pdbx_seq_one_letter_code
_entity_poly.pdbx_strand_id
1 'polypeptide(L)'
;MATHNVQPVLINGAWRESASVSTFEPVNPLTKEPTSEIYPVSSIKDIETAIEHAAEASEDLLNVEPNTIADFLECYADRIEARRSEFVDMAHIETAYPKETRLDGIELPRTTNQLRQAANATRNRSWTYPTIDTQANVRSMYAALEGGVVVFGPNNFPFAFGSISGGDFAAAIAAGNPVIAKANSSHPGTTRLFAEEALEAAQGLDLPTSMVQLIYRTPHDIGERLVSHPLVGATGYTGSRSAGLVLKNAADQAGKPIYLELSSINPVVILPGALQERGPEIAEEFVSSCLLGTGQFCTNPGLVILQKDADTDLFIQSVSQQFGDAPVGTLLGESVEKGIVAGVRALQDAGAELLVGGESGGGSGFCHQNTLFQVTGAQFLAQAETLQEEAFGNESLLILVDDLDQTQQILRSLEGNLTGTIYSANNGADDATYNQVAHILRRKVGRLINDKMPTGVAVSPAMNHGGPFPATGHPGFTAVGIPASITRFSQLQCFDNVSPNRLPAELQDENPLGIWRFVDEKWTN
;
A
#
# COMPACT_ATOMS: atom_id res chain seq x y z
N MET A 1 -29.91 -17.16 -24.32
CA MET A 1 -28.98 -17.00 -23.21
C MET A 1 -27.74 -16.36 -23.80
N ALA A 2 -27.42 -15.14 -23.41
CA ALA A 2 -26.14 -14.55 -23.83
C ALA A 2 -25.03 -15.42 -23.23
N THR A 3 -24.16 -15.96 -24.07
CA THR A 3 -22.94 -16.63 -23.61
C THR A 3 -22.09 -15.54 -22.97
N HIS A 4 -22.16 -15.39 -21.65
CA HIS A 4 -21.24 -14.53 -20.92
C HIS A 4 -19.84 -15.12 -21.11
N ASN A 5 -19.00 -14.38 -21.85
CA ASN A 5 -17.65 -14.82 -22.13
C ASN A 5 -16.80 -14.56 -20.87
N VAL A 6 -16.19 -15.60 -20.30
CA VAL A 6 -15.28 -15.46 -19.16
C VAL A 6 -14.02 -14.72 -19.61
N GLN A 7 -13.61 -13.71 -18.87
CA GLN A 7 -12.44 -12.91 -19.20
C GLN A 7 -11.16 -13.75 -19.17
N PRO A 8 -10.26 -13.57 -20.15
CA PRO A 8 -9.03 -14.34 -20.24
C PRO A 8 -7.99 -13.88 -19.21
N VAL A 9 -7.05 -14.77 -18.87
CA VAL A 9 -5.81 -14.44 -18.15
C VAL A 9 -4.74 -13.99 -19.13
N LEU A 10 -3.79 -13.15 -18.67
CA LEU A 10 -2.61 -12.78 -19.46
C LEU A 10 -1.41 -13.59 -19.00
N ILE A 11 -0.97 -14.51 -19.83
CA ILE A 11 0.19 -15.35 -19.53
C ILE A 11 1.05 -15.53 -20.80
N ASN A 12 2.34 -15.34 -20.66
CA ASN A 12 3.31 -15.43 -21.75
C ASN A 12 2.98 -14.52 -22.95
N GLY A 13 2.62 -13.26 -22.66
CA GLY A 13 2.31 -12.26 -23.68
C GLY A 13 1.03 -12.52 -24.47
N ALA A 14 0.19 -13.44 -24.04
CA ALA A 14 -1.06 -13.79 -24.71
C ALA A 14 -2.25 -13.83 -23.77
N TRP A 15 -3.36 -13.24 -24.20
CA TRP A 15 -4.65 -13.41 -23.58
C TRP A 15 -5.21 -14.79 -23.93
N ARG A 16 -5.45 -15.61 -22.91
CA ARG A 16 -5.92 -17.00 -23.10
C ARG A 16 -6.97 -17.40 -22.08
N GLU A 17 -7.80 -18.36 -22.41
CA GLU A 17 -8.73 -18.97 -21.48
C GLU A 17 -7.99 -19.57 -20.29
N SER A 18 -8.48 -19.30 -19.07
CA SER A 18 -8.00 -19.97 -17.87
C SER A 18 -8.30 -21.47 -17.94
N ALA A 19 -7.42 -22.30 -17.39
CA ALA A 19 -7.67 -23.73 -17.24
C ALA A 19 -8.69 -24.04 -16.12
N SER A 20 -9.24 -23.05 -15.44
CA SER A 20 -10.24 -23.17 -14.39
C SER A 20 -11.65 -23.35 -14.94
N VAL A 21 -12.46 -24.13 -14.22
CA VAL A 21 -13.92 -24.23 -14.44
C VAL A 21 -14.73 -23.36 -13.48
N SER A 22 -14.07 -22.77 -12.47
CA SER A 22 -14.70 -21.89 -11.48
C SER A 22 -14.57 -20.43 -11.90
N THR A 23 -15.64 -19.67 -11.71
CA THR A 23 -15.71 -18.23 -12.03
C THR A 23 -16.23 -17.41 -10.87
N PHE A 24 -16.07 -16.09 -10.95
CA PHE A 24 -16.69 -15.13 -10.05
C PHE A 24 -17.13 -13.89 -10.82
N GLU A 25 -18.09 -13.18 -10.27
CA GLU A 25 -18.57 -11.91 -10.78
C GLU A 25 -18.27 -10.83 -9.72
N PRO A 26 -17.59 -9.73 -10.07
CA PRO A 26 -17.45 -8.59 -9.17
C PRO A 26 -18.83 -7.96 -8.93
N VAL A 27 -18.99 -7.36 -7.78
CA VAL A 27 -20.25 -6.69 -7.40
C VAL A 27 -20.02 -5.19 -7.39
N ASN A 28 -20.91 -4.44 -8.05
CA ASN A 28 -20.91 -2.99 -7.93
C ASN A 28 -21.32 -2.60 -6.50
N PRO A 29 -20.47 -1.94 -5.72
CA PRO A 29 -20.74 -1.70 -4.30
C PRO A 29 -21.89 -0.72 -4.05
N LEU A 30 -22.21 0.14 -5.02
CA LEU A 30 -23.33 1.09 -4.92
C LEU A 30 -24.69 0.43 -5.14
N THR A 31 -24.79 -0.48 -6.11
CA THR A 31 -26.06 -1.14 -6.47
C THR A 31 -26.23 -2.49 -5.79
N LYS A 32 -25.15 -3.10 -5.28
CA LYS A 32 -25.08 -4.48 -4.76
C LYS A 32 -25.39 -5.56 -5.81
N GLU A 33 -25.37 -5.20 -7.09
CA GLU A 33 -25.61 -6.10 -8.20
C GLU A 33 -24.29 -6.54 -8.84
N PRO A 34 -24.23 -7.77 -9.40
CA PRO A 34 -23.06 -8.20 -10.16
C PRO A 34 -22.77 -7.23 -11.32
N THR A 35 -21.50 -7.07 -11.64
CA THR A 35 -21.08 -6.36 -12.87
C THR A 35 -21.36 -7.23 -14.10
N SER A 36 -21.22 -6.66 -15.29
CA SER A 36 -21.50 -7.38 -16.54
C SER A 36 -20.40 -8.38 -16.95
N GLU A 37 -19.28 -8.41 -16.26
CA GLU A 37 -18.13 -9.23 -16.62
C GLU A 37 -17.92 -10.40 -15.65
N ILE A 38 -17.52 -11.55 -16.20
CA ILE A 38 -17.22 -12.78 -15.45
C ILE A 38 -15.74 -13.08 -15.54
N TYR A 39 -15.12 -13.40 -14.41
CA TYR A 39 -13.69 -13.68 -14.31
C TYR A 39 -13.42 -15.10 -13.82
N PRO A 40 -12.33 -15.76 -14.24
CA PRO A 40 -11.98 -17.08 -13.74
C PRO A 40 -11.41 -16.99 -12.32
N VAL A 41 -11.63 -18.03 -11.54
CA VAL A 41 -10.80 -18.32 -10.38
C VAL A 41 -9.57 -19.06 -10.90
N SER A 42 -8.44 -18.37 -11.04
CA SER A 42 -7.23 -18.92 -11.68
C SER A 42 -6.79 -20.24 -11.06
N SER A 43 -6.51 -21.21 -11.90
CA SER A 43 -6.16 -22.58 -11.49
C SER A 43 -4.68 -22.70 -11.12
N ILE A 44 -4.31 -23.82 -10.50
CA ILE A 44 -2.90 -24.15 -10.26
C ILE A 44 -2.10 -24.21 -11.57
N LYS A 45 -2.70 -24.68 -12.66
CA LYS A 45 -2.04 -24.73 -13.98
C LYS A 45 -1.77 -23.36 -14.54
N ASP A 46 -2.69 -22.40 -14.38
CA ASP A 46 -2.46 -21.01 -14.81
C ASP A 46 -1.28 -20.42 -14.04
N ILE A 47 -1.23 -20.65 -12.74
CA ILE A 47 -0.19 -20.13 -11.85
C ILE A 47 1.17 -20.72 -12.16
N GLU A 48 1.27 -22.05 -12.27
CA GLU A 48 2.54 -22.72 -12.60
C GLU A 48 3.06 -22.24 -13.96
N THR A 49 2.19 -22.15 -14.98
CA THR A 49 2.60 -21.62 -16.27
C THR A 49 3.03 -20.15 -16.21
N ALA A 50 2.34 -19.29 -15.43
CA ALA A 50 2.75 -17.91 -15.25
C ALA A 50 4.12 -17.80 -14.56
N ILE A 51 4.38 -18.62 -13.54
CA ILE A 51 5.67 -18.66 -12.82
C ILE A 51 6.81 -19.10 -13.74
N GLU A 52 6.61 -20.17 -14.51
CA GLU A 52 7.61 -20.67 -15.45
C GLU A 52 8.01 -19.60 -16.47
N HIS A 53 7.03 -18.95 -17.11
CA HIS A 53 7.33 -17.88 -18.06
C HIS A 53 7.85 -16.59 -17.43
N ALA A 54 7.52 -16.29 -16.17
CA ALA A 54 8.15 -15.20 -15.45
C ALA A 54 9.64 -15.51 -15.16
N ALA A 55 9.97 -16.75 -14.83
CA ALA A 55 11.37 -17.15 -14.65
C ALA A 55 12.17 -17.05 -15.97
N GLU A 56 11.59 -17.47 -17.09
CA GLU A 56 12.20 -17.27 -18.42
C GLU A 56 12.41 -15.79 -18.72
N ALA A 57 11.39 -14.95 -18.50
CA ALA A 57 11.50 -13.50 -18.69
C ALA A 57 12.55 -12.85 -17.78
N SER A 58 12.76 -13.38 -16.57
CA SER A 58 13.81 -12.90 -15.66
C SER A 58 15.21 -13.07 -16.27
N GLU A 59 15.47 -14.19 -16.96
CA GLU A 59 16.73 -14.43 -17.67
C GLU A 59 16.87 -13.51 -18.90
N ASP A 60 15.80 -13.32 -19.67
CA ASP A 60 15.81 -12.45 -20.84
C ASP A 60 16.07 -10.98 -20.46
N LEU A 61 15.47 -10.51 -19.36
CA LEU A 61 15.62 -9.14 -18.85
C LEU A 61 17.05 -8.80 -18.40
N LEU A 62 17.89 -9.78 -18.08
CA LEU A 62 19.31 -9.55 -17.76
C LEU A 62 20.07 -8.94 -18.95
N ASN A 63 19.58 -9.14 -20.17
CA ASN A 63 20.19 -8.64 -21.41
C ASN A 63 19.53 -7.33 -21.91
N VAL A 64 18.56 -6.80 -21.19
CA VAL A 64 17.85 -5.57 -21.54
C VAL A 64 18.53 -4.37 -20.91
N GLU A 65 18.81 -3.36 -21.71
CA GLU A 65 19.39 -2.11 -21.21
C GLU A 65 18.44 -1.38 -20.25
N PRO A 66 18.95 -0.83 -19.13
CA PRO A 66 18.11 -0.12 -18.14
C PRO A 66 17.25 1.01 -18.75
N ASN A 67 17.76 1.69 -19.78
CA ASN A 67 17.00 2.73 -20.48
C ASN A 67 15.74 2.18 -21.17
N THR A 68 15.79 0.98 -21.73
CA THR A 68 14.62 0.35 -22.36
C THR A 68 13.55 -0.01 -21.32
N ILE A 69 13.95 -0.45 -20.10
CA ILE A 69 13.03 -0.65 -18.99
C ILE A 69 12.41 0.68 -18.54
N ALA A 70 13.19 1.74 -18.49
CA ALA A 70 12.68 3.08 -18.16
C ALA A 70 11.71 3.59 -19.23
N ASP A 71 12.01 3.39 -20.52
CA ASP A 71 11.14 3.75 -21.64
C ASP A 71 9.82 2.97 -21.61
N PHE A 72 9.84 1.70 -21.17
CA PHE A 72 8.62 0.93 -20.90
C PHE A 72 7.74 1.59 -19.83
N LEU A 73 8.31 1.98 -18.70
CA LEU A 73 7.56 2.61 -17.61
C LEU A 73 6.94 3.94 -18.04
N GLU A 74 7.63 4.74 -18.84
CA GLU A 74 7.11 6.00 -19.39
C GLU A 74 6.04 5.77 -20.43
N CYS A 75 6.28 4.87 -21.41
CA CYS A 75 5.31 4.50 -22.43
C CYS A 75 4.02 3.97 -21.78
N TYR A 76 4.15 3.13 -20.77
CA TYR A 76 3.02 2.61 -20.04
C TYR A 76 2.22 3.72 -19.31
N ALA A 77 2.91 4.68 -18.68
CA ALA A 77 2.27 5.83 -18.05
C ALA A 77 1.50 6.69 -19.08
N ASP A 78 2.08 6.93 -20.26
CA ASP A 78 1.45 7.70 -21.32
C ASP A 78 0.22 6.99 -21.91
N ARG A 79 0.27 5.66 -22.06
CA ARG A 79 -0.85 4.84 -22.51
C ARG A 79 -2.01 4.84 -21.51
N ILE A 80 -1.72 4.77 -20.21
CA ILE A 80 -2.73 4.93 -19.14
C ILE A 80 -3.44 6.28 -19.27
N GLU A 81 -2.68 7.36 -19.47
CA GLU A 81 -3.26 8.70 -19.61
C GLU A 81 -4.10 8.83 -20.90
N ALA A 82 -3.73 8.16 -21.97
CA ALA A 82 -4.48 8.16 -23.22
C ALA A 82 -5.85 7.48 -23.12
N ARG A 83 -6.00 6.46 -22.24
CA ARG A 83 -7.28 5.77 -21.96
C ARG A 83 -7.94 6.19 -20.64
N ARG A 84 -7.58 7.34 -20.10
CA ARG A 84 -8.00 7.87 -18.80
C ARG A 84 -9.47 7.63 -18.48
N SER A 85 -10.38 7.98 -19.40
CA SER A 85 -11.82 7.85 -19.17
C SER A 85 -12.27 6.40 -18.97
N GLU A 86 -11.70 5.45 -19.70
CA GLU A 86 -12.05 4.03 -19.58
C GLU A 86 -11.63 3.46 -18.22
N PHE A 87 -10.42 3.81 -17.75
CA PHE A 87 -9.96 3.43 -16.41
C PHE A 87 -10.85 3.99 -15.31
N VAL A 88 -11.19 5.29 -15.42
CA VAL A 88 -12.04 5.99 -14.43
C VAL A 88 -13.44 5.40 -14.41
N ASP A 89 -14.02 5.12 -15.57
CA ASP A 89 -15.37 4.55 -15.70
C ASP A 89 -15.42 3.13 -15.11
N MET A 90 -14.46 2.29 -15.45
CA MET A 90 -14.40 0.92 -14.94
C MET A 90 -14.19 0.89 -13.42
N ALA A 91 -13.24 1.64 -12.91
CA ALA A 91 -12.97 1.71 -11.49
C ALA A 91 -14.15 2.29 -10.70
N HIS A 92 -14.87 3.27 -11.25
CA HIS A 92 -16.09 3.77 -10.63
C HIS A 92 -17.17 2.70 -10.49
N ILE A 93 -17.36 1.87 -11.51
CA ILE A 93 -18.33 0.75 -11.47
C ILE A 93 -17.93 -0.25 -10.39
N GLU A 94 -16.64 -0.56 -10.26
CA GLU A 94 -16.11 -1.59 -9.38
C GLU A 94 -15.87 -1.12 -7.93
N THR A 95 -15.79 0.21 -7.67
CA THR A 95 -15.45 0.75 -6.34
C THR A 95 -16.47 1.75 -5.79
N ALA A 96 -17.36 2.27 -6.62
CA ALA A 96 -18.24 3.43 -6.33
C ALA A 96 -17.47 4.72 -5.99
N TYR A 97 -16.17 4.78 -6.17
CA TYR A 97 -15.41 6.00 -5.93
C TYR A 97 -15.79 7.12 -6.89
N PRO A 98 -15.81 8.39 -6.43
CA PRO A 98 -16.09 9.54 -7.29
C PRO A 98 -15.09 9.63 -8.43
N LYS A 99 -15.60 9.80 -9.65
CA LYS A 99 -14.77 9.86 -10.87
C LYS A 99 -13.82 11.05 -10.84
N GLU A 100 -14.36 12.27 -10.72
CA GLU A 100 -13.60 13.51 -10.91
C GLU A 100 -12.64 13.79 -9.76
N THR A 101 -13.08 13.65 -8.52
CA THR A 101 -12.31 14.08 -7.34
C THR A 101 -11.37 13.01 -6.82
N ARG A 102 -11.71 11.71 -6.99
CA ARG A 102 -10.91 10.62 -6.44
C ARG A 102 -10.10 9.89 -7.51
N LEU A 103 -10.76 9.36 -8.54
CA LEU A 103 -10.12 8.50 -9.54
C LEU A 103 -9.30 9.31 -10.55
N ASP A 104 -9.94 10.27 -11.22
CA ASP A 104 -9.32 11.10 -12.24
C ASP A 104 -8.40 12.19 -11.68
N GLY A 105 -8.86 12.88 -10.63
CA GLY A 105 -8.14 14.03 -10.08
C GLY A 105 -6.96 13.68 -9.17
N ILE A 106 -6.99 12.54 -8.51
CA ILE A 106 -5.96 12.17 -7.52
C ILE A 106 -5.24 10.88 -7.90
N GLU A 107 -5.97 9.77 -8.07
CA GLU A 107 -5.33 8.47 -8.10
C GLU A 107 -4.64 8.16 -9.42
N LEU A 108 -5.24 8.51 -10.57
CA LEU A 108 -4.63 8.29 -11.87
C LEU A 108 -3.34 9.12 -12.06
N PRO A 109 -3.31 10.45 -11.79
CA PRO A 109 -2.07 11.22 -11.87
C PRO A 109 -0.98 10.71 -10.93
N ARG A 110 -1.37 10.24 -9.73
CA ARG A 110 -0.45 9.62 -8.79
C ARG A 110 0.17 8.35 -9.37
N THR A 111 -0.62 7.51 -10.01
CA THR A 111 -0.19 6.24 -10.60
C THR A 111 0.83 6.49 -11.71
N THR A 112 0.52 7.36 -12.67
CA THR A 112 1.45 7.67 -13.77
C THR A 112 2.72 8.37 -13.28
N ASN A 113 2.62 9.21 -12.24
CA ASN A 113 3.79 9.82 -11.61
C ASN A 113 4.71 8.78 -10.93
N GLN A 114 4.16 7.76 -10.28
CA GLN A 114 4.97 6.66 -9.70
C GLN A 114 5.75 5.90 -10.77
N LEU A 115 5.12 5.59 -11.90
CA LEU A 115 5.78 4.94 -13.03
C LEU A 115 6.92 5.80 -13.58
N ARG A 116 6.70 7.11 -13.76
CA ARG A 116 7.74 8.04 -14.23
C ARG A 116 8.88 8.21 -13.22
N GLN A 117 8.60 8.23 -11.92
CA GLN A 117 9.66 8.23 -10.90
C GLN A 117 10.49 6.93 -10.94
N ALA A 118 9.84 5.79 -11.14
CA ALA A 118 10.51 4.50 -11.31
C ALA A 118 11.39 4.50 -12.57
N ALA A 119 10.91 5.05 -13.70
CA ALA A 119 11.68 5.22 -14.91
C ALA A 119 12.96 6.06 -14.69
N ASN A 120 12.82 7.20 -14.01
CA ASN A 120 13.96 8.05 -13.67
C ASN A 120 14.96 7.32 -12.76
N ALA A 121 14.51 6.57 -11.77
CA ALA A 121 15.39 5.79 -10.89
C ALA A 121 16.10 4.66 -11.66
N THR A 122 15.41 4.02 -12.59
CA THR A 122 16.00 3.01 -13.48
C THR A 122 17.11 3.59 -14.34
N ARG A 123 16.94 4.80 -14.90
CA ARG A 123 17.98 5.47 -15.73
C ARG A 123 19.18 5.89 -14.91
N ASN A 124 18.96 6.48 -13.72
CA ASN A 124 20.06 7.02 -12.92
C ASN A 124 20.83 5.96 -12.14
N ARG A 125 20.35 4.75 -12.04
CA ARG A 125 20.99 3.59 -11.39
C ARG A 125 21.47 3.79 -9.94
N SER A 126 21.30 4.97 -9.36
CA SER A 126 21.81 5.25 -7.99
C SER A 126 21.18 4.36 -6.91
N TRP A 127 19.98 3.81 -7.18
CA TRP A 127 19.30 2.86 -6.31
C TRP A 127 20.07 1.53 -6.12
N THR A 128 20.97 1.21 -7.06
CA THR A 128 21.81 -0.01 -6.97
C THR A 128 22.85 0.08 -5.86
N TYR A 129 23.05 1.28 -5.30
CA TYR A 129 23.98 1.53 -4.18
C TYR A 129 25.37 0.95 -4.40
N PRO A 130 26.08 1.32 -5.51
CA PRO A 130 27.38 0.75 -5.83
C PRO A 130 28.39 1.09 -4.74
N THR A 131 28.99 0.07 -4.14
CA THR A 131 29.99 0.19 -3.08
C THR A 131 31.29 -0.46 -3.50
N ILE A 132 32.39 0.27 -3.43
CA ILE A 132 33.70 -0.14 -3.95
C ILE A 132 34.78 0.06 -2.86
N ASP A 133 35.44 -1.03 -2.50
CA ASP A 133 36.69 -1.01 -1.73
C ASP A 133 37.87 -1.30 -2.68
N THR A 134 38.63 -0.27 -3.03
CA THR A 134 39.72 -0.40 -4.00
C THR A 134 40.91 -1.14 -3.38
N GLN A 135 41.13 -1.06 -2.07
CA GLN A 135 42.23 -1.71 -1.37
C GLN A 135 42.00 -3.22 -1.27
N ALA A 136 40.81 -3.65 -0.92
CA ALA A 136 40.43 -5.06 -0.85
C ALA A 136 40.11 -5.66 -2.23
N ASN A 137 39.87 -4.82 -3.26
CA ASN A 137 39.35 -5.20 -4.58
C ASN A 137 38.02 -5.95 -4.47
N VAL A 138 37.12 -5.46 -3.59
CA VAL A 138 35.77 -5.99 -3.38
C VAL A 138 34.77 -4.91 -3.73
N ARG A 139 33.71 -5.31 -4.47
CA ARG A 139 32.67 -4.40 -4.93
C ARG A 139 31.31 -5.04 -4.74
N SER A 140 30.28 -4.24 -4.47
CA SER A 140 28.92 -4.74 -4.34
C SER A 140 27.90 -3.76 -4.88
N MET A 141 26.75 -4.30 -5.30
CA MET A 141 25.58 -3.52 -5.72
C MET A 141 24.30 -4.33 -5.58
N TYR A 142 23.17 -3.63 -5.54
CA TYR A 142 21.87 -4.28 -5.70
C TYR A 142 21.59 -4.55 -7.19
N ALA A 143 21.00 -5.71 -7.47
CA ALA A 143 20.63 -6.17 -8.81
C ALA A 143 19.25 -6.86 -8.78
N ALA A 144 18.69 -7.19 -9.94
CA ALA A 144 17.46 -7.95 -10.07
C ALA A 144 17.50 -9.28 -9.28
N LEU A 145 16.33 -9.75 -8.88
CA LEU A 145 16.15 -11.08 -8.28
C LEU A 145 16.25 -12.17 -9.34
N GLU A 146 16.43 -13.40 -8.90
CA GLU A 146 16.16 -14.58 -9.73
C GLU A 146 14.65 -14.89 -9.67
N GLY A 147 14.00 -15.02 -10.84
CA GLY A 147 12.57 -15.28 -10.98
C GLY A 147 11.68 -14.04 -10.91
N GLY A 148 10.37 -14.25 -10.97
CA GLY A 148 9.38 -13.18 -11.02
C GLY A 148 8.98 -12.63 -9.64
N VAL A 149 8.45 -11.41 -9.62
CA VAL A 149 7.82 -10.80 -8.44
C VAL A 149 6.31 -10.97 -8.53
N VAL A 150 5.72 -11.54 -7.47
CA VAL A 150 4.25 -11.64 -7.35
C VAL A 150 3.73 -10.41 -6.63
N VAL A 151 2.68 -9.77 -7.17
CA VAL A 151 2.08 -8.58 -6.56
C VAL A 151 0.59 -8.77 -6.28
N PHE A 152 0.20 -8.59 -5.02
CA PHE A 152 -1.18 -8.56 -4.55
C PHE A 152 -1.58 -7.13 -4.21
N GLY A 153 -2.42 -6.52 -5.04
CA GLY A 153 -2.94 -5.17 -4.78
C GLY A 153 -4.13 -5.17 -3.80
N PRO A 154 -4.35 -4.07 -3.06
CA PRO A 154 -5.49 -3.90 -2.17
C PRO A 154 -6.77 -3.57 -2.96
N ASN A 155 -7.91 -3.54 -2.25
CA ASN A 155 -9.20 -3.17 -2.84
C ASN A 155 -9.44 -1.65 -2.89
N ASN A 156 -8.82 -0.88 -2.00
CA ASN A 156 -9.10 0.55 -1.77
C ASN A 156 -8.31 1.53 -2.64
N PHE A 157 -7.33 1.05 -3.41
CA PHE A 157 -6.54 1.85 -4.35
C PHE A 157 -6.37 1.08 -5.67
N PRO A 158 -7.40 1.06 -6.53
CA PRO A 158 -7.40 0.25 -7.75
C PRO A 158 -6.32 0.65 -8.77
N PHE A 159 -5.82 1.88 -8.72
CA PHE A 159 -4.77 2.40 -9.60
C PHE A 159 -3.41 2.43 -8.91
N ALA A 160 -3.28 3.27 -7.87
CA ALA A 160 -2.00 3.64 -7.30
C ALA A 160 -1.30 2.54 -6.49
N PHE A 161 -2.05 1.54 -6.02
CA PHE A 161 -1.55 0.32 -5.38
C PHE A 161 -2.02 -0.94 -6.10
N GLY A 162 -2.60 -0.81 -7.31
CA GLY A 162 -3.00 -1.93 -8.15
C GLY A 162 -1.82 -2.88 -8.41
N SER A 163 -2.11 -4.17 -8.52
CA SER A 163 -1.07 -5.21 -8.66
C SER A 163 -0.22 -5.11 -9.93
N ILE A 164 -0.72 -4.40 -10.96
CA ILE A 164 0.00 -4.21 -12.24
C ILE A 164 0.24 -2.72 -12.58
N SER A 165 -0.14 -1.80 -11.68
CA SER A 165 -0.03 -0.34 -11.92
C SER A 165 0.57 0.42 -10.76
N GLY A 166 0.57 -0.18 -9.56
CA GLY A 166 0.93 0.48 -8.33
C GLY A 166 2.44 0.54 -8.04
N GLY A 167 2.77 1.01 -6.84
CA GLY A 167 4.15 1.18 -6.40
C GLY A 167 4.97 -0.10 -6.38
N ASP A 168 4.38 -1.24 -6.02
CA ASP A 168 5.07 -2.53 -6.00
C ASP A 168 5.41 -2.99 -7.42
N PHE A 169 4.47 -2.85 -8.37
CA PHE A 169 4.73 -3.12 -9.78
C PHE A 169 5.85 -2.23 -10.31
N ALA A 170 5.74 -0.91 -10.12
CA ALA A 170 6.73 0.04 -10.60
C ALA A 170 8.13 -0.24 -10.05
N ALA A 171 8.23 -0.58 -8.76
CA ALA A 171 9.49 -0.90 -8.10
C ALA A 171 10.09 -2.23 -8.58
N ALA A 172 9.27 -3.27 -8.78
CA ALA A 172 9.72 -4.57 -9.29
C ALA A 172 10.26 -4.46 -10.72
N ILE A 173 9.53 -3.77 -11.60
CA ILE A 173 9.98 -3.53 -12.98
C ILE A 173 11.25 -2.67 -13.02
N ALA A 174 11.32 -1.61 -12.22
CA ALA A 174 12.51 -0.74 -12.13
C ALA A 174 13.77 -1.48 -11.65
N ALA A 175 13.60 -2.52 -10.85
CA ALA A 175 14.68 -3.40 -10.43
C ALA A 175 15.11 -4.40 -11.54
N GLY A 176 14.34 -4.53 -12.61
CA GLY A 176 14.59 -5.48 -13.71
C GLY A 176 13.88 -6.82 -13.56
N ASN A 177 12.83 -6.92 -12.75
CA ASN A 177 12.11 -8.17 -12.55
C ASN A 177 10.81 -8.22 -13.35
N PRO A 178 10.41 -9.37 -13.87
CA PRO A 178 9.06 -9.59 -14.38
C PRO A 178 8.05 -9.66 -13.22
N VAL A 179 6.79 -9.32 -13.51
CA VAL A 179 5.71 -9.27 -12.52
C VAL A 179 4.56 -10.20 -12.89
N ILE A 180 4.13 -11.01 -11.91
CA ILE A 180 2.88 -11.76 -11.93
C ILE A 180 1.90 -10.97 -11.05
N ALA A 181 0.99 -10.23 -11.69
CA ALA A 181 -0.03 -9.46 -11.00
C ALA A 181 -1.22 -10.37 -10.65
N LYS A 182 -1.60 -10.40 -9.37
CA LYS A 182 -2.85 -11.03 -8.94
C LYS A 182 -3.90 -9.94 -8.77
N ALA A 183 -4.91 -9.90 -9.66
CA ALA A 183 -6.00 -8.94 -9.59
C ALA A 183 -6.76 -9.03 -8.26
N ASN A 184 -7.12 -7.87 -7.69
CA ASN A 184 -8.07 -7.85 -6.59
C ASN A 184 -9.46 -8.23 -7.10
N SER A 185 -10.18 -9.05 -6.34
CA SER A 185 -11.50 -9.55 -6.74
C SER A 185 -12.59 -8.46 -6.76
N SER A 186 -12.32 -7.31 -6.13
CA SER A 186 -13.25 -6.17 -6.14
C SER A 186 -13.18 -5.34 -7.41
N HIS A 187 -12.00 -5.31 -8.09
CA HIS A 187 -11.79 -4.49 -9.30
C HIS A 187 -10.93 -5.20 -10.37
N PRO A 188 -11.33 -6.42 -10.79
CA PRO A 188 -10.57 -7.18 -11.78
C PRO A 188 -10.59 -6.56 -13.18
N GLY A 189 -11.67 -5.88 -13.56
CA GLY A 189 -11.79 -5.19 -14.85
C GLY A 189 -10.84 -4.01 -14.96
N THR A 190 -10.74 -3.21 -13.91
CA THR A 190 -9.73 -2.15 -13.81
C THR A 190 -8.32 -2.73 -13.96
N THR A 191 -8.01 -3.82 -13.26
CA THR A 191 -6.69 -4.47 -13.34
C THR A 191 -6.42 -5.03 -14.75
N ARG A 192 -7.44 -5.57 -15.43
CA ARG A 192 -7.34 -6.06 -16.81
C ARG A 192 -6.99 -4.94 -17.79
N LEU A 193 -7.64 -3.78 -17.69
CA LEU A 193 -7.33 -2.61 -18.53
C LEU A 193 -5.86 -2.18 -18.36
N PHE A 194 -5.34 -2.17 -17.14
CA PHE A 194 -3.92 -1.90 -16.88
C PHE A 194 -3.01 -2.95 -17.52
N ALA A 195 -3.39 -4.23 -17.47
CA ALA A 195 -2.61 -5.31 -18.08
C ALA A 195 -2.58 -5.20 -19.61
N GLU A 196 -3.68 -4.75 -20.24
CA GLU A 196 -3.72 -4.48 -21.69
C GLU A 196 -2.65 -3.44 -22.08
N GLU A 197 -2.62 -2.30 -21.38
CA GLU A 197 -1.68 -1.23 -21.68
C GLU A 197 -0.23 -1.59 -21.35
N ALA A 198 0.00 -2.36 -20.28
CA ALA A 198 1.33 -2.85 -19.95
C ALA A 198 1.87 -3.84 -21.02
N LEU A 199 1.02 -4.75 -21.51
CA LEU A 199 1.38 -5.66 -22.58
C LEU A 199 1.71 -4.90 -23.89
N GLU A 200 0.87 -3.97 -24.29
CA GLU A 200 1.07 -3.15 -25.48
C GLU A 200 2.36 -2.30 -25.39
N ALA A 201 2.67 -1.77 -24.19
CA ALA A 201 3.93 -1.03 -23.97
C ALA A 201 5.16 -1.96 -24.12
N ALA A 202 5.10 -3.18 -23.58
CA ALA A 202 6.18 -4.15 -23.72
C ALA A 202 6.38 -4.58 -25.17
N GLN A 203 5.30 -4.86 -25.89
CA GLN A 203 5.34 -5.22 -27.32
C GLN A 203 5.91 -4.09 -28.18
N GLY A 204 5.51 -2.83 -27.90
CA GLY A 204 5.97 -1.65 -28.65
C GLY A 204 7.47 -1.37 -28.51
N LEU A 205 8.13 -1.96 -27.52
CA LEU A 205 9.56 -1.79 -27.22
C LEU A 205 10.37 -3.09 -27.40
N ASP A 206 9.78 -4.10 -28.05
CA ASP A 206 10.40 -5.42 -28.25
C ASP A 206 10.92 -6.08 -26.95
N LEU A 207 10.27 -5.80 -25.81
CA LEU A 207 10.58 -6.42 -24.53
C LEU A 207 9.96 -7.82 -24.41
N PRO A 208 10.52 -8.70 -23.54
CA PRO A 208 9.90 -9.99 -23.24
C PRO A 208 8.47 -9.79 -22.73
N THR A 209 7.47 -10.16 -23.51
CA THR A 209 6.05 -9.90 -23.16
C THR A 209 5.57 -10.66 -21.92
N SER A 210 6.27 -11.73 -21.54
CA SER A 210 6.06 -12.46 -20.28
C SER A 210 6.59 -11.72 -19.04
N MET A 211 7.20 -10.54 -19.23
CA MET A 211 7.57 -9.67 -18.09
C MET A 211 6.36 -9.09 -17.36
N VAL A 212 5.18 -9.07 -17.97
CA VAL A 212 3.92 -8.64 -17.37
C VAL A 212 2.88 -9.74 -17.55
N GLN A 213 2.34 -10.25 -16.44
CA GLN A 213 1.35 -11.31 -16.45
C GLN A 213 0.22 -10.99 -15.47
N LEU A 214 -0.99 -11.45 -15.79
CA LEU A 214 -2.19 -11.23 -14.99
C LEU A 214 -2.92 -12.54 -14.72
N ILE A 215 -3.08 -12.83 -13.42
CA ILE A 215 -4.00 -13.85 -12.89
C ILE A 215 -5.09 -13.18 -12.05
N TYR A 216 -6.20 -13.86 -11.89
CA TYR A 216 -7.30 -13.35 -11.08
C TYR A 216 -7.34 -14.03 -9.69
N ARG A 217 -8.53 -14.04 -9.07
CA ARG A 217 -8.75 -14.69 -7.78
C ARG A 217 -8.20 -16.11 -7.80
N THR A 218 -7.61 -16.55 -6.68
CA THR A 218 -7.13 -17.92 -6.48
C THR A 218 -7.77 -18.51 -5.22
N PRO A 219 -7.91 -19.84 -5.12
CA PRO A 219 -8.08 -20.52 -3.84
C PRO A 219 -6.92 -20.20 -2.88
N HIS A 220 -7.15 -20.30 -1.58
CA HIS A 220 -6.15 -19.94 -0.56
C HIS A 220 -4.87 -20.79 -0.65
N ASP A 221 -5.02 -22.09 -0.75
CA ASP A 221 -3.93 -23.06 -0.89
C ASP A 221 -3.07 -22.82 -2.15
N ILE A 222 -3.71 -22.39 -3.24
CA ILE A 222 -3.02 -22.00 -4.47
C ILE A 222 -2.28 -20.67 -4.28
N GLY A 223 -2.86 -19.73 -3.52
CA GLY A 223 -2.18 -18.49 -3.15
C GLY A 223 -0.92 -18.73 -2.31
N GLU A 224 -0.99 -19.65 -1.34
CA GLU A 224 0.17 -20.07 -0.55
C GLU A 224 1.26 -20.72 -1.41
N ARG A 225 0.86 -21.60 -2.35
CA ARG A 225 1.79 -22.21 -3.31
C ARG A 225 2.45 -21.18 -4.22
N LEU A 226 1.71 -20.17 -4.66
CA LEU A 226 2.24 -19.09 -5.50
C LEU A 226 3.40 -18.36 -4.81
N VAL A 227 3.22 -17.94 -3.56
CA VAL A 227 4.24 -17.16 -2.82
C VAL A 227 5.42 -18.02 -2.33
N SER A 228 5.25 -19.34 -2.23
CA SER A 228 6.27 -20.29 -1.78
C SER A 228 7.00 -21.01 -2.92
N HIS A 229 6.65 -20.72 -4.18
CA HIS A 229 7.21 -21.44 -5.32
C HIS A 229 8.71 -21.16 -5.50
N PRO A 230 9.55 -22.19 -5.80
CA PRO A 230 11.01 -22.01 -5.95
C PRO A 230 11.43 -20.95 -6.97
N LEU A 231 10.70 -20.79 -8.07
CA LEU A 231 10.98 -19.83 -9.16
C LEU A 231 10.40 -18.43 -8.90
N VAL A 232 9.79 -18.16 -7.76
CA VAL A 232 9.36 -16.81 -7.36
C VAL A 232 10.51 -16.13 -6.62
N GLY A 233 10.87 -14.92 -7.05
CA GLY A 233 11.94 -14.12 -6.46
C GLY A 233 11.51 -13.42 -5.18
N ALA A 234 10.34 -12.78 -5.19
CA ALA A 234 9.75 -12.10 -4.03
C ALA A 234 8.24 -11.89 -4.22
N THR A 235 7.58 -11.48 -3.14
CA THR A 235 6.16 -11.10 -3.16
C THR A 235 5.95 -9.73 -2.53
N GLY A 236 5.16 -8.86 -3.16
CA GLY A 236 4.55 -7.67 -2.58
C GLY A 236 3.08 -7.92 -2.26
N TYR A 237 2.65 -7.60 -1.05
CA TYR A 237 1.28 -7.81 -0.59
C TYR A 237 0.77 -6.59 0.18
N THR A 238 -0.39 -6.07 -0.22
CA THR A 238 -1.13 -5.08 0.53
C THR A 238 -2.56 -5.58 0.76
N GLY A 239 -2.98 -5.67 2.02
CA GLY A 239 -4.31 -6.16 2.37
C GLY A 239 -4.48 -6.52 3.84
N SER A 240 -5.47 -7.37 4.16
CA SER A 240 -5.80 -7.73 5.54
C SER A 240 -4.65 -8.44 6.26
N ARG A 241 -4.50 -8.16 7.56
CA ARG A 241 -3.50 -8.78 8.44
C ARG A 241 -3.60 -10.32 8.44
N SER A 242 -4.81 -10.86 8.51
CA SER A 242 -5.03 -12.31 8.56
C SER A 242 -4.54 -13.02 7.30
N ALA A 243 -4.93 -12.54 6.11
CA ALA A 243 -4.51 -13.15 4.86
C ALA A 243 -3.00 -12.95 4.60
N GLY A 244 -2.46 -11.76 4.90
CA GLY A 244 -1.03 -11.48 4.76
C GLY A 244 -0.15 -12.40 5.61
N LEU A 245 -0.55 -12.69 6.84
CA LEU A 245 0.20 -13.59 7.74
C LEU A 245 0.16 -15.05 7.29
N VAL A 246 -0.94 -15.52 6.68
CA VAL A 246 -1.00 -16.85 6.05
C VAL A 246 0.01 -16.96 4.90
N LEU A 247 -0.01 -15.99 3.98
CA LEU A 247 0.95 -15.94 2.86
C LEU A 247 2.39 -15.82 3.34
N LYS A 248 2.63 -14.98 4.37
CA LYS A 248 3.96 -14.84 4.97
C LYS A 248 4.48 -16.16 5.54
N ASN A 249 3.65 -16.88 6.27
CA ASN A 249 4.05 -18.18 6.80
C ASN A 249 4.46 -19.15 5.69
N ALA A 250 3.72 -19.22 4.59
CA ALA A 250 4.05 -20.06 3.45
C ALA A 250 5.37 -19.62 2.78
N ALA A 251 5.57 -18.33 2.55
CA ALA A 251 6.78 -17.76 1.96
C ALA A 251 8.00 -18.00 2.85
N ASP A 252 7.90 -17.72 4.16
CA ASP A 252 8.98 -17.89 5.13
C ASP A 252 9.45 -19.35 5.22
N GLN A 253 8.52 -20.31 5.21
CA GLN A 253 8.84 -21.75 5.17
C GLN A 253 9.62 -22.15 3.92
N ALA A 254 9.40 -21.47 2.80
CA ALA A 254 10.11 -21.67 1.55
C ALA A 254 11.37 -20.79 1.39
N GLY A 255 11.68 -19.94 2.37
CA GLY A 255 12.78 -18.99 2.32
C GLY A 255 12.60 -17.87 1.29
N LYS A 256 11.34 -17.53 0.94
CA LYS A 256 11.02 -16.49 -0.07
C LYS A 256 10.72 -15.15 0.60
N PRO A 257 11.32 -14.05 0.11
CA PRO A 257 11.00 -12.72 0.60
C PRO A 257 9.53 -12.35 0.33
N ILE A 258 8.85 -11.83 1.34
CA ILE A 258 7.50 -11.28 1.20
C ILE A 258 7.42 -9.95 1.96
N TYR A 259 6.98 -8.91 1.28
CA TYR A 259 6.84 -7.55 1.81
C TYR A 259 5.36 -7.25 1.99
N LEU A 260 4.96 -7.17 3.26
CA LEU A 260 3.56 -7.00 3.66
C LEU A 260 3.29 -5.55 4.06
N GLU A 261 2.18 -5.01 3.60
CA GLU A 261 1.49 -3.86 4.17
C GLU A 261 0.14 -4.34 4.69
N LEU A 262 -0.10 -4.14 5.99
CA LEU A 262 -1.21 -4.71 6.73
C LEU A 262 -2.03 -3.62 7.43
N SER A 263 -2.79 -4.02 8.48
CA SER A 263 -3.65 -3.13 9.27
C SER A 263 -2.88 -2.09 10.08
N SER A 264 -3.43 -0.87 10.18
CA SER A 264 -2.89 0.25 10.96
C SER A 264 -3.99 1.16 11.48
N ILE A 265 -3.93 1.55 12.75
CA ILE A 265 -4.90 2.47 13.36
C ILE A 265 -4.45 3.93 13.33
N ASN A 266 -3.21 4.21 12.96
CA ASN A 266 -2.66 5.55 12.71
C ASN A 266 -2.94 6.56 13.83
N PRO A 267 -2.37 6.39 15.03
CA PRO A 267 -2.70 7.19 16.20
C PRO A 267 -2.42 8.68 15.98
N VAL A 268 -3.35 9.51 16.43
CA VAL A 268 -3.25 10.97 16.45
C VAL A 268 -3.23 11.42 17.90
N VAL A 269 -2.20 12.14 18.32
CA VAL A 269 -2.11 12.78 19.64
C VAL A 269 -2.37 14.28 19.46
N ILE A 270 -3.41 14.81 20.09
CA ILE A 270 -3.69 16.24 20.05
C ILE A 270 -3.33 16.82 21.42
N LEU A 271 -2.33 17.67 21.46
CA LEU A 271 -1.84 18.27 22.70
C LEU A 271 -2.76 19.42 23.14
N PRO A 272 -2.86 19.71 24.46
CA PRO A 272 -3.77 20.71 24.99
C PRO A 272 -3.60 22.10 24.39
N GLY A 273 -2.36 22.54 24.16
CA GLY A 273 -2.09 23.85 23.56
C GLY A 273 -2.60 23.97 22.12
N ALA A 274 -2.55 22.87 21.34
CA ALA A 274 -3.11 22.84 19.98
C ALA A 274 -4.65 22.96 20.02
N LEU A 275 -5.33 22.26 20.93
CA LEU A 275 -6.79 22.39 21.10
C LEU A 275 -7.21 23.79 21.52
N GLN A 276 -6.51 24.38 22.47
CA GLN A 276 -6.76 25.76 22.91
C GLN A 276 -6.61 26.77 21.78
N GLU A 277 -5.60 26.59 20.91
CA GLU A 277 -5.28 27.52 19.83
C GLU A 277 -6.22 27.39 18.62
N ARG A 278 -6.55 26.16 18.21
CA ARG A 278 -7.24 25.86 16.94
C ARG A 278 -8.12 24.60 16.99
N GLY A 279 -8.72 24.30 18.13
CA GLY A 279 -9.57 23.12 18.32
C GLY A 279 -10.66 22.92 17.25
N PRO A 280 -11.44 23.96 16.89
CA PRO A 280 -12.45 23.85 15.83
C PRO A 280 -11.89 23.45 14.46
N GLU A 281 -10.74 23.99 14.05
CA GLU A 281 -10.06 23.69 12.80
C GLU A 281 -9.56 22.23 12.79
N ILE A 282 -8.95 21.78 13.89
CA ILE A 282 -8.50 20.40 14.05
C ILE A 282 -9.69 19.42 14.02
N ALA A 283 -10.84 19.80 14.58
CA ALA A 283 -12.06 18.98 14.52
C ALA A 283 -12.55 18.81 13.08
N GLU A 284 -12.57 19.86 12.27
CA GLU A 284 -12.93 19.81 10.86
C GLU A 284 -11.93 18.96 10.06
N GLU A 285 -10.63 19.14 10.27
CA GLU A 285 -9.57 18.34 9.63
C GLU A 285 -9.70 16.87 9.99
N PHE A 286 -9.97 16.53 11.25
CA PHE A 286 -10.13 15.15 11.69
C PHE A 286 -11.33 14.47 11.04
N VAL A 287 -12.50 15.12 11.07
CA VAL A 287 -13.73 14.58 10.44
C VAL A 287 -13.53 14.38 8.94
N SER A 288 -12.98 15.40 8.26
CA SER A 288 -12.67 15.32 6.82
C SER A 288 -11.70 14.17 6.51
N SER A 289 -10.65 14.02 7.30
CA SER A 289 -9.65 12.96 7.13
C SER A 289 -10.21 11.55 7.41
N CYS A 290 -10.96 11.40 8.49
CA CYS A 290 -11.51 10.12 8.92
C CYS A 290 -12.61 9.62 7.98
N LEU A 291 -13.44 10.51 7.44
CA LEU A 291 -14.55 10.14 6.56
C LEU A 291 -14.19 10.16 5.06
N LEU A 292 -12.98 10.60 4.69
CA LEU A 292 -12.52 10.58 3.30
C LEU A 292 -12.57 9.17 2.73
N GLY A 293 -13.25 9.00 1.57
CA GLY A 293 -13.41 7.68 0.94
C GLY A 293 -14.08 6.65 1.85
N THR A 294 -14.99 7.10 2.71
CA THR A 294 -15.69 6.28 3.70
C THR A 294 -14.71 5.61 4.68
N GLY A 295 -13.65 6.34 5.05
CA GLY A 295 -12.59 5.86 5.96
C GLY A 295 -11.72 4.72 5.43
N GLN A 296 -11.89 4.32 4.17
CA GLN A 296 -11.21 3.16 3.59
C GLN A 296 -9.79 3.49 3.10
N PHE A 297 -9.01 4.11 3.98
CA PHE A 297 -7.60 4.42 3.75
C PHE A 297 -6.73 3.66 4.78
N CYS A 298 -5.63 3.08 4.31
CA CYS A 298 -4.64 2.44 5.19
C CYS A 298 -4.04 3.42 6.23
N THR A 299 -4.13 4.73 5.98
CA THR A 299 -3.68 5.79 6.89
C THR A 299 -4.86 6.57 7.52
N ASN A 300 -6.05 5.95 7.63
CA ASN A 300 -7.18 6.56 8.33
C ASN A 300 -6.86 6.79 9.81
N PRO A 301 -7.20 7.96 10.42
CA PRO A 301 -7.00 8.20 11.87
C PRO A 301 -8.03 7.42 12.69
N GLY A 302 -7.77 6.13 12.95
CA GLY A 302 -8.64 5.24 13.71
C GLY A 302 -8.55 5.41 15.22
N LEU A 303 -7.58 6.20 15.73
CA LEU A 303 -7.38 6.39 17.16
C LEU A 303 -6.88 7.81 17.46
N VAL A 304 -7.56 8.53 18.36
CA VAL A 304 -7.19 9.89 18.76
C VAL A 304 -7.01 9.98 20.27
N ILE A 305 -5.87 10.46 20.74
CA ILE A 305 -5.52 10.61 22.16
C ILE A 305 -5.65 12.07 22.55
N LEU A 306 -6.45 12.34 23.55
CA LEU A 306 -6.83 13.69 24.05
C LEU A 306 -6.68 13.75 25.56
N GLN A 307 -6.06 14.79 26.10
CA GLN A 307 -6.05 15.02 27.55
C GLN A 307 -7.36 15.65 27.99
N LYS A 308 -7.94 15.19 29.10
CA LYS A 308 -9.20 15.71 29.64
C LYS A 308 -9.07 17.16 30.06
N ASP A 309 -9.81 18.03 29.43
CA ASP A 309 -10.02 19.44 29.81
C ASP A 309 -11.28 20.00 29.12
N ALA A 310 -11.58 21.28 29.33
CA ALA A 310 -12.77 21.92 28.76
C ALA A 310 -12.69 22.08 27.23
N ASP A 311 -11.50 22.26 26.66
CA ASP A 311 -11.29 22.40 25.20
C ASP A 311 -11.47 21.02 24.53
N THR A 312 -11.08 19.95 25.19
CA THR A 312 -11.34 18.56 24.78
C THR A 312 -12.84 18.27 24.73
N ASP A 313 -13.61 18.69 25.72
CA ASP A 313 -15.07 18.50 25.73
C ASP A 313 -15.73 19.23 24.53
N LEU A 314 -15.29 20.44 24.23
CA LEU A 314 -15.75 21.20 23.06
C LEU A 314 -15.37 20.52 21.74
N PHE A 315 -14.16 19.98 21.65
CA PHE A 315 -13.71 19.22 20.50
C PHE A 315 -14.58 17.98 20.27
N ILE A 316 -14.83 17.17 21.31
CA ILE A 316 -15.67 15.97 21.22
C ILE A 316 -17.09 16.32 20.79
N GLN A 317 -17.67 17.38 21.35
CA GLN A 317 -18.99 17.84 20.95
C GLN A 317 -19.04 18.23 19.47
N SER A 318 -18.05 19.01 19.00
CA SER A 318 -17.94 19.45 17.60
C SER A 318 -17.77 18.26 16.66
N VAL A 319 -16.86 17.34 16.95
CA VAL A 319 -16.62 16.15 16.14
C VAL A 319 -17.84 15.25 16.09
N SER A 320 -18.49 14.99 17.23
CA SER A 320 -19.70 14.16 17.31
C SER A 320 -20.83 14.73 16.44
N GLN A 321 -21.04 16.04 16.50
CA GLN A 321 -22.02 16.70 15.63
C GLN A 321 -21.65 16.53 14.14
N GLN A 322 -20.41 16.80 13.76
CA GLN A 322 -19.96 16.71 12.38
C GLN A 322 -20.02 15.27 11.83
N PHE A 323 -19.69 14.25 12.63
CA PHE A 323 -19.85 12.83 12.26
C PHE A 323 -21.31 12.48 11.98
N GLY A 324 -22.24 12.98 12.81
CA GLY A 324 -23.67 12.76 12.65
C GLY A 324 -24.27 13.48 11.43
N ASP A 325 -23.78 14.68 11.12
CA ASP A 325 -24.27 15.51 10.03
C ASP A 325 -23.66 15.12 8.66
N ALA A 326 -22.48 14.44 8.66
CA ALA A 326 -21.80 14.07 7.44
C ALA A 326 -22.51 12.94 6.68
N PRO A 327 -22.56 13.00 5.33
CA PRO A 327 -23.16 11.94 4.54
C PRO A 327 -22.43 10.60 4.74
N VAL A 328 -23.19 9.52 4.77
CA VAL A 328 -22.66 8.17 4.83
C VAL A 328 -22.27 7.70 3.43
N GLY A 329 -21.00 7.36 3.25
CA GLY A 329 -20.46 6.92 1.97
C GLY A 329 -20.65 5.41 1.73
N THR A 330 -20.26 4.97 0.52
CA THR A 330 -20.34 3.57 0.10
C THR A 330 -19.03 2.84 0.44
N LEU A 331 -19.15 1.66 1.07
CA LEU A 331 -18.04 0.72 1.31
C LEU A 331 -17.76 -0.10 0.05
N LEU A 332 -16.53 -0.56 -0.10
CA LEU A 332 -16.04 -1.27 -1.30
C LEU A 332 -16.66 -2.65 -1.55
N GLY A 333 -17.43 -3.17 -0.61
CA GLY A 333 -18.12 -4.44 -0.79
C GLY A 333 -18.60 -5.06 0.51
N GLU A 334 -19.28 -6.19 0.37
CA GLU A 334 -19.88 -6.93 1.49
C GLU A 334 -18.86 -7.34 2.57
N SER A 335 -17.65 -7.72 2.15
CA SER A 335 -16.59 -8.12 3.10
C SER A 335 -16.12 -6.96 3.98
N VAL A 336 -16.08 -5.74 3.43
CA VAL A 336 -15.72 -4.53 4.18
C VAL A 336 -16.86 -4.15 5.12
N GLU A 337 -18.13 -4.20 4.65
CA GLU A 337 -19.32 -3.97 5.50
C GLU A 337 -19.36 -4.95 6.67
N LYS A 338 -19.12 -6.24 6.43
CA LYS A 338 -19.02 -7.25 7.51
C LYS A 338 -17.86 -6.99 8.46
N GLY A 339 -16.72 -6.54 7.93
CA GLY A 339 -15.54 -6.21 8.71
C GLY A 339 -15.77 -5.06 9.69
N ILE A 340 -16.33 -3.94 9.20
CA ILE A 340 -16.61 -2.78 10.06
C ILE A 340 -17.68 -3.10 11.10
N VAL A 341 -18.73 -3.86 10.75
CA VAL A 341 -19.74 -4.32 11.72
C VAL A 341 -19.12 -5.17 12.83
N ALA A 342 -18.20 -6.06 12.50
CA ALA A 342 -17.49 -6.89 13.47
C ALA A 342 -16.57 -6.04 14.36
N GLY A 343 -15.81 -5.09 13.78
CA GLY A 343 -14.94 -4.17 14.51
C GLY A 343 -15.72 -3.27 15.48
N VAL A 344 -16.79 -2.64 15.01
CA VAL A 344 -17.68 -1.81 15.84
C VAL A 344 -18.23 -2.62 17.03
N ARG A 345 -18.65 -3.85 16.78
CA ARG A 345 -19.12 -4.74 17.86
C ARG A 345 -18.01 -5.09 18.87
N ALA A 346 -16.80 -5.37 18.38
CA ALA A 346 -15.66 -5.67 19.25
C ALA A 346 -15.31 -4.48 20.17
N LEU A 347 -15.37 -3.24 19.67
CA LEU A 347 -15.17 -2.03 20.45
C LEU A 347 -16.27 -1.87 21.52
N GLN A 348 -17.53 -2.11 21.17
CA GLN A 348 -18.65 -2.07 22.13
C GLN A 348 -18.51 -3.15 23.22
N ASP A 349 -18.18 -4.38 22.83
CA ASP A 349 -17.98 -5.50 23.77
C ASP A 349 -16.77 -5.24 24.70
N ALA A 350 -15.76 -4.48 24.24
CA ALA A 350 -14.64 -3.99 25.04
C ALA A 350 -14.99 -2.77 25.92
N GLY A 351 -16.25 -2.32 25.92
CA GLY A 351 -16.75 -1.25 26.77
C GLY A 351 -16.52 0.17 26.25
N ALA A 352 -16.23 0.34 24.95
CA ALA A 352 -16.19 1.66 24.34
C ALA A 352 -17.59 2.29 24.33
N GLU A 353 -17.68 3.54 24.76
CA GLU A 353 -18.91 4.33 24.72
C GLU A 353 -19.17 4.81 23.29
N LEU A 354 -20.36 4.49 22.76
CA LEU A 354 -20.77 4.95 21.44
C LEU A 354 -21.26 6.41 21.54
N LEU A 355 -20.60 7.30 20.79
CA LEU A 355 -21.00 8.71 20.70
C LEU A 355 -21.92 8.97 19.51
N VAL A 356 -21.61 8.35 18.35
CA VAL A 356 -22.34 8.54 17.08
C VAL A 356 -22.37 7.24 16.30
N GLY A 357 -23.44 6.98 15.55
CA GLY A 357 -23.54 5.90 14.56
C GLY A 357 -23.70 4.51 15.19
N GLY A 358 -22.86 3.58 14.76
CA GLY A 358 -22.81 2.20 15.30
C GLY A 358 -23.70 1.18 14.61
N GLU A 359 -24.47 1.57 13.59
CA GLU A 359 -25.42 0.69 12.88
C GLU A 359 -25.12 0.58 11.39
N SER A 360 -25.45 -0.56 10.79
CA SER A 360 -25.39 -0.75 9.34
C SER A 360 -26.39 0.16 8.62
N GLY A 361 -26.06 0.61 7.40
CA GLY A 361 -26.93 1.44 6.58
C GLY A 361 -26.64 2.93 6.72
N GLY A 362 -27.66 3.76 6.49
CA GLY A 362 -27.55 5.23 6.52
C GLY A 362 -27.12 5.87 5.20
N GLY A 363 -26.69 5.10 4.21
CA GLY A 363 -26.26 5.54 2.88
C GLY A 363 -26.78 4.66 1.77
N SER A 364 -26.08 4.66 0.62
CA SER A 364 -26.41 3.83 -0.54
C SER A 364 -25.40 2.69 -0.72
N GLY A 365 -25.84 1.57 -1.26
CA GLY A 365 -25.00 0.39 -1.48
C GLY A 365 -24.58 -0.29 -0.18
N PHE A 366 -23.37 -0.87 -0.16
CA PHE A 366 -22.76 -1.34 1.08
C PHE A 366 -22.36 -0.14 1.93
N CYS A 367 -22.91 -0.01 3.13
CA CYS A 367 -22.68 1.17 3.95
C CYS A 367 -22.89 0.90 5.44
N HIS A 368 -22.18 1.66 6.26
CA HIS A 368 -22.28 1.69 7.71
C HIS A 368 -22.30 3.16 8.16
N GLN A 369 -23.08 3.49 9.18
CA GLN A 369 -23.11 4.86 9.72
C GLN A 369 -21.72 5.33 10.12
N ASN A 370 -21.43 6.62 9.94
CA ASN A 370 -20.21 7.21 10.48
C ASN A 370 -20.17 7.01 11.99
N THR A 371 -19.15 6.33 12.50
CA THR A 371 -19.15 5.82 13.87
C THR A 371 -18.00 6.42 14.67
N LEU A 372 -18.34 6.94 15.86
CA LEU A 372 -17.37 7.51 16.78
C LEU A 372 -17.56 6.90 18.16
N PHE A 373 -16.45 6.42 18.72
CA PHE A 373 -16.39 5.88 20.07
C PHE A 373 -15.51 6.72 20.99
N GLN A 374 -15.70 6.55 22.30
CA GLN A 374 -14.76 7.05 23.30
C GLN A 374 -14.50 6.01 24.39
N VAL A 375 -13.27 6.08 24.95
CA VAL A 375 -12.86 5.35 26.17
C VAL A 375 -11.99 6.22 27.04
N THR A 376 -11.90 5.88 28.32
CA THR A 376 -10.84 6.46 29.17
C THR A 376 -9.50 5.79 28.90
N GLY A 377 -8.39 6.50 29.19
CA GLY A 377 -7.05 5.92 29.08
C GLY A 377 -6.87 4.66 29.91
N ALA A 378 -7.53 4.56 31.08
CA ALA A 378 -7.50 3.36 31.93
C ALA A 378 -8.22 2.16 31.26
N GLN A 379 -9.39 2.39 30.64
CA GLN A 379 -10.09 1.35 29.87
C GLN A 379 -9.25 0.87 28.69
N PHE A 380 -8.66 1.81 27.93
CA PHE A 380 -7.77 1.45 26.82
C PHE A 380 -6.62 0.56 27.29
N LEU A 381 -5.90 0.94 28.34
CA LEU A 381 -4.77 0.16 28.86
C LEU A 381 -5.17 -1.22 29.37
N ALA A 382 -6.40 -1.37 29.87
CA ALA A 382 -6.93 -2.65 30.33
C ALA A 382 -7.27 -3.61 29.18
N GLN A 383 -7.56 -3.10 27.97
CA GLN A 383 -7.99 -3.87 26.81
C GLN A 383 -7.30 -3.41 25.51
N ALA A 384 -6.03 -3.00 25.60
CA ALA A 384 -5.29 -2.39 24.52
C ALA A 384 -5.22 -3.27 23.26
N GLU A 385 -5.20 -4.59 23.40
CA GLU A 385 -5.16 -5.52 22.28
C GLU A 385 -6.42 -5.38 21.39
N THR A 386 -7.61 -5.40 21.99
CA THR A 386 -8.89 -5.28 21.27
C THR A 386 -9.15 -3.84 20.79
N LEU A 387 -8.87 -2.84 21.65
CA LEU A 387 -9.18 -1.44 21.35
C LEU A 387 -8.23 -0.78 20.33
N GLN A 388 -7.18 -1.48 19.88
CA GLN A 388 -6.32 -1.06 18.78
C GLN A 388 -6.44 -1.93 17.52
N GLU A 389 -7.44 -2.82 17.45
CA GLU A 389 -7.77 -3.51 16.21
C GLU A 389 -8.43 -2.54 15.21
N GLU A 390 -7.98 -2.58 13.97
CA GLU A 390 -8.50 -1.73 12.91
C GLU A 390 -9.92 -2.16 12.50
N ALA A 391 -10.90 -1.27 12.66
CA ALA A 391 -12.21 -1.39 12.02
C ALA A 391 -12.18 -0.63 10.68
N PHE A 392 -11.75 -1.30 9.60
CA PHE A 392 -11.48 -0.67 8.32
C PHE A 392 -12.73 -0.04 7.69
N GLY A 393 -12.85 1.30 7.80
CA GLY A 393 -14.01 2.08 7.33
C GLY A 393 -14.14 3.42 8.08
N ASN A 394 -15.35 3.97 8.08
CA ASN A 394 -15.70 5.28 8.63
C ASN A 394 -15.95 5.22 10.15
N GLU A 395 -14.93 4.75 10.88
CA GLU A 395 -14.92 4.59 12.33
C GLU A 395 -13.67 5.21 12.94
N SER A 396 -13.77 5.73 14.18
CA SER A 396 -12.62 6.14 14.99
C SER A 396 -12.92 6.08 16.49
N LEU A 397 -11.86 5.89 17.29
CA LEU A 397 -11.90 5.80 18.75
C LEU A 397 -11.16 6.98 19.39
N LEU A 398 -11.83 7.73 20.26
CA LEU A 398 -11.24 8.78 21.09
C LEU A 398 -10.79 8.18 22.43
N ILE A 399 -9.57 8.46 22.86
CA ILE A 399 -9.02 8.05 24.16
C ILE A 399 -8.82 9.28 25.03
N LEU A 400 -9.54 9.36 26.14
CA LEU A 400 -9.45 10.45 27.10
C LEU A 400 -8.45 10.11 28.22
N VAL A 401 -7.30 10.77 28.20
CA VAL A 401 -6.24 10.58 29.19
C VAL A 401 -6.28 11.62 30.31
N ASP A 402 -5.83 11.24 31.49
CA ASP A 402 -5.78 12.12 32.64
C ASP A 402 -4.56 13.06 32.58
N ASP A 403 -3.44 12.59 32.05
CA ASP A 403 -2.17 13.32 32.00
C ASP A 403 -1.21 12.77 30.92
N LEU A 404 -0.03 13.42 30.83
CA LEU A 404 1.04 13.00 29.91
C LEU A 404 1.60 11.61 30.23
N ASP A 405 1.66 11.21 31.49
CA ASP A 405 2.19 9.89 31.87
C ASP A 405 1.29 8.79 31.33
N GLN A 406 -0.02 8.96 31.39
CA GLN A 406 -0.99 8.03 30.82
C GLN A 406 -0.92 8.03 29.28
N THR A 407 -0.75 9.20 28.63
CA THR A 407 -0.48 9.29 27.19
C THR A 407 0.74 8.44 26.81
N GLN A 408 1.84 8.59 27.54
CA GLN A 408 3.06 7.82 27.27
C GLN A 408 2.89 6.31 27.50
N GLN A 409 2.11 5.90 28.49
CA GLN A 409 1.79 4.49 28.73
C GLN A 409 1.02 3.91 27.55
N ILE A 410 0.00 4.62 27.06
CA ILE A 410 -0.78 4.22 25.88
C ILE A 410 0.13 4.09 24.67
N LEU A 411 0.94 5.11 24.37
CA LEU A 411 1.86 5.07 23.22
C LEU A 411 2.84 3.89 23.29
N ARG A 412 3.31 3.51 24.48
CA ARG A 412 4.17 2.33 24.65
C ARG A 412 3.42 1.02 24.41
N SER A 413 2.12 0.95 24.71
CA SER A 413 1.29 -0.25 24.53
C SER A 413 0.84 -0.44 23.08
N LEU A 414 0.91 0.61 22.23
CA LEU A 414 0.54 0.49 20.82
C LEU A 414 1.42 -0.52 20.09
N GLU A 415 0.82 -1.24 19.16
CA GLU A 415 1.51 -2.01 18.13
C GLU A 415 2.19 -1.06 17.11
N GLY A 416 2.82 -1.63 16.07
CA GLY A 416 3.38 -0.84 14.97
C GLY A 416 2.31 -0.29 14.05
N ASN A 417 2.50 0.93 13.56
CA ASN A 417 1.58 1.64 12.69
C ASN A 417 2.29 2.22 11.46
N LEU A 418 1.54 2.49 10.40
CA LEU A 418 2.05 3.19 9.21
C LEU A 418 2.35 4.64 9.53
N THR A 419 1.46 5.30 10.26
CA THR A 419 1.62 6.72 10.62
C THR A 419 1.30 6.96 12.08
N GLY A 420 1.83 8.07 12.60
CA GLY A 420 1.41 8.67 13.85
C GLY A 420 1.54 10.17 13.77
N THR A 421 0.54 10.87 14.25
CA THR A 421 0.44 12.32 14.16
C THR A 421 0.49 12.95 15.55
N ILE A 422 1.13 14.11 15.66
CA ILE A 422 1.08 14.96 16.85
C ILE A 422 0.64 16.37 16.43
N TYR A 423 -0.44 16.86 17.00
CA TYR A 423 -0.83 18.25 16.93
C TYR A 423 -0.29 19.02 18.12
N SER A 424 0.36 20.15 17.88
CA SER A 424 0.99 21.00 18.88
C SER A 424 0.70 22.49 18.63
N ALA A 425 0.77 23.31 19.67
CA ALA A 425 0.57 24.75 19.56
C ALA A 425 1.67 25.43 18.72
N ASN A 426 1.29 26.32 17.82
CA ASN A 426 2.23 27.06 16.96
C ASN A 426 3.13 28.04 17.74
N ASN A 427 2.71 28.43 18.94
CA ASN A 427 3.46 29.36 19.81
C ASN A 427 4.55 28.67 20.65
N GLY A 428 4.73 27.35 20.51
CA GLY A 428 5.72 26.57 21.23
C GLY A 428 5.32 26.16 22.66
N ALA A 429 4.07 26.40 23.09
CA ALA A 429 3.61 26.02 24.43
C ALA A 429 3.70 24.50 24.69
N ASP A 430 3.55 23.70 23.65
CA ASP A 430 3.58 22.24 23.70
C ASP A 430 4.97 21.61 23.46
N ASP A 431 6.01 22.36 23.14
CA ASP A 431 7.30 21.85 22.67
C ASP A 431 7.93 20.77 23.57
N ALA A 432 7.86 20.99 24.88
CA ALA A 432 8.41 20.05 25.86
C ALA A 432 7.64 18.73 25.86
N THR A 433 6.31 18.81 25.78
CA THR A 433 5.40 17.65 25.72
C THR A 433 5.51 16.94 24.38
N TYR A 434 5.56 17.72 23.28
CA TYR A 434 5.78 17.20 21.94
C TYR A 434 7.03 16.31 21.86
N ASN A 435 8.17 16.80 22.39
CA ASN A 435 9.42 16.06 22.36
C ASN A 435 9.33 14.71 23.10
N GLN A 436 8.61 14.65 24.23
CA GLN A 436 8.42 13.42 24.99
C GLN A 436 7.51 12.42 24.24
N VAL A 437 6.41 12.91 23.68
CA VAL A 437 5.47 12.11 22.88
C VAL A 437 6.15 11.60 21.61
N ALA A 438 6.83 12.48 20.86
CA ALA A 438 7.53 12.13 19.63
C ALA A 438 8.66 11.11 19.85
N HIS A 439 9.36 11.17 21.00
CA HIS A 439 10.39 10.21 21.34
C HIS A 439 9.88 8.76 21.40
N ILE A 440 8.64 8.57 21.87
CA ILE A 440 8.02 7.26 21.95
C ILE A 440 7.36 6.91 20.60
N LEU A 441 6.52 7.80 20.07
CA LEU A 441 5.68 7.56 18.90
C LEU A 441 6.49 7.22 17.66
N ARG A 442 7.62 7.92 17.38
CA ARG A 442 8.49 7.65 16.21
C ARG A 442 9.02 6.21 16.14
N ARG A 443 9.02 5.48 17.25
CA ARG A 443 9.43 4.06 17.30
C ARG A 443 8.28 3.10 17.01
N LYS A 444 7.06 3.61 17.00
CA LYS A 444 5.83 2.86 16.78
C LYS A 444 5.26 3.07 15.38
N VAL A 445 5.83 4.01 14.60
CA VAL A 445 5.27 4.40 13.32
C VAL A 445 6.34 4.47 12.23
N GLY A 446 5.94 4.23 11.00
CA GLY A 446 6.82 4.42 9.84
C GLY A 446 6.96 5.89 9.47
N ARG A 447 5.92 6.69 9.67
CA ARG A 447 5.88 8.12 9.36
C ARG A 447 5.37 8.91 10.56
N LEU A 448 6.22 9.74 11.16
CA LEU A 448 5.82 10.72 12.16
C LEU A 448 5.35 11.99 11.44
N ILE A 449 4.17 12.48 11.78
CA ILE A 449 3.52 13.64 11.17
C ILE A 449 3.30 14.70 12.25
N ASN A 450 3.44 15.96 11.89
CA ASN A 450 3.17 17.10 12.78
C ASN A 450 2.11 18.01 12.15
N ASP A 451 1.11 18.39 12.94
CA ASP A 451 0.07 19.38 12.59
C ASP A 451 -0.60 19.14 11.23
N LYS A 452 -0.88 17.89 10.94
CA LYS A 452 -1.55 17.42 9.72
C LYS A 452 -2.17 16.05 9.95
N MET A 453 -3.39 15.82 9.50
CA MET A 453 -4.02 14.50 9.54
C MET A 453 -3.31 13.48 8.64
N PRO A 454 -3.33 12.19 9.00
CA PRO A 454 -2.50 11.18 8.36
C PRO A 454 -3.03 10.69 7.01
N THR A 455 -4.32 10.87 6.72
CA THR A 455 -4.95 10.33 5.51
C THR A 455 -4.29 10.85 4.23
N GLY A 456 -3.83 9.92 3.41
CA GLY A 456 -3.12 10.17 2.18
C GLY A 456 -1.60 10.09 2.32
N VAL A 457 -0.97 9.65 1.22
CA VAL A 457 0.48 9.45 1.10
C VAL A 457 0.99 10.15 -0.14
N ALA A 458 1.83 11.15 0.02
CA ALA A 458 2.46 11.82 -1.12
C ALA A 458 3.48 10.89 -1.80
N VAL A 459 3.57 10.94 -3.12
CA VAL A 459 4.62 10.28 -3.88
C VAL A 459 5.86 11.17 -3.86
N SER A 460 6.85 10.79 -3.08
CA SER A 460 8.08 11.54 -2.85
C SER A 460 9.24 10.57 -2.61
N PRO A 461 10.46 10.87 -3.08
CA PRO A 461 11.64 10.05 -2.81
C PRO A 461 11.93 9.85 -1.31
N ALA A 462 11.55 10.82 -0.48
CA ALA A 462 11.75 10.75 0.97
C ALA A 462 10.57 10.12 1.73
N MET A 463 9.51 9.68 1.03
CA MET A 463 8.35 9.10 1.67
C MET A 463 8.66 7.70 2.21
N ASN A 464 8.19 7.43 3.42
CA ASN A 464 8.05 6.09 3.96
C ASN A 464 6.57 5.72 4.09
N HIS A 465 6.13 4.73 3.33
CA HIS A 465 4.87 4.03 3.54
C HIS A 465 5.20 2.61 3.96
N GLY A 466 5.40 2.46 5.23
CA GLY A 466 5.88 1.27 5.92
C GLY A 466 5.75 1.50 7.42
N GLY A 467 6.39 0.70 8.23
CA GLY A 467 6.37 0.82 9.70
C GLY A 467 6.70 -0.48 10.41
N PRO A 468 6.75 -0.44 11.75
CA PRO A 468 6.96 -1.63 12.57
C PRO A 468 5.79 -2.61 12.45
N PHE A 469 6.05 -3.89 12.75
CA PHE A 469 5.02 -4.92 12.83
C PHE A 469 3.94 -4.52 13.88
N PRO A 470 2.63 -4.70 13.60
CA PRO A 470 2.03 -5.43 12.49
C PRO A 470 1.69 -4.59 11.25
N ALA A 471 1.98 -3.29 11.22
CA ALA A 471 1.67 -2.49 10.03
C ALA A 471 2.41 -3.01 8.78
N THR A 472 3.65 -3.47 8.94
CA THR A 472 4.39 -4.18 7.88
C THR A 472 5.16 -5.37 8.44
N GLY A 473 5.61 -6.24 7.53
CA GLY A 473 6.51 -7.35 7.87
C GLY A 473 7.98 -6.93 8.04
N HIS A 474 8.39 -5.78 7.50
CA HIS A 474 9.79 -5.34 7.43
C HIS A 474 9.93 -3.82 7.63
N PRO A 475 10.25 -3.33 8.85
CA PRO A 475 10.30 -1.90 9.15
C PRO A 475 11.40 -1.12 8.42
N GLY A 476 12.37 -1.80 7.82
CA GLY A 476 13.45 -1.19 7.03
C GLY A 476 13.09 -0.90 5.57
N PHE A 477 11.85 -1.21 5.13
CA PHE A 477 11.40 -1.07 3.76
C PHE A 477 10.16 -0.21 3.65
N THR A 478 9.95 0.35 2.47
CA THR A 478 8.81 1.21 2.16
C THR A 478 8.09 0.77 0.88
N ALA A 479 6.76 0.87 0.85
CA ALA A 479 5.96 0.63 -0.36
C ALA A 479 5.88 1.87 -1.26
N VAL A 480 6.14 3.08 -0.72
CA VAL A 480 6.17 4.35 -1.46
C VAL A 480 7.47 5.08 -1.11
N GLY A 481 8.05 5.74 -2.08
CA GLY A 481 9.34 6.43 -1.95
C GLY A 481 10.38 5.76 -2.85
N ILE A 482 10.45 6.20 -4.11
CA ILE A 482 11.44 5.75 -5.09
C ILE A 482 12.64 6.70 -4.98
N PRO A 483 13.88 6.18 -4.88
CA PRO A 483 14.29 4.82 -5.21
C PRO A 483 14.26 3.79 -4.08
N ALA A 484 14.01 4.16 -2.82
CA ALA A 484 14.12 3.24 -1.69
C ALA A 484 13.21 1.99 -1.80
N SER A 485 12.00 2.13 -2.37
CA SER A 485 11.07 1.02 -2.56
C SER A 485 11.57 -0.06 -3.52
N ILE A 486 12.48 0.28 -4.44
CA ILE A 486 13.05 -0.66 -5.44
C ILE A 486 13.87 -1.76 -4.74
N THR A 487 14.58 -1.42 -3.66
CA THR A 487 15.47 -2.37 -2.96
C THR A 487 14.75 -3.59 -2.39
N ARG A 488 13.43 -3.53 -2.18
CA ARG A 488 12.64 -4.68 -1.76
C ARG A 488 12.65 -5.83 -2.78
N PHE A 489 12.74 -5.48 -4.04
CA PHE A 489 12.72 -6.41 -5.16
C PHE A 489 14.09 -6.55 -5.82
N SER A 490 15.13 -6.55 -5.01
CA SER A 490 16.51 -6.69 -5.46
C SER A 490 17.33 -7.58 -4.51
N GLN A 491 18.46 -8.06 -4.99
CA GLN A 491 19.42 -8.81 -4.20
C GLN A 491 20.78 -8.10 -4.19
N LEU A 492 21.48 -8.17 -3.08
CA LEU A 492 22.85 -7.65 -2.99
C LEU A 492 23.80 -8.66 -3.61
N GLN A 493 24.56 -8.23 -4.64
CA GLN A 493 25.60 -9.00 -5.30
C GLN A 493 26.97 -8.46 -4.92
N CYS A 494 27.93 -9.35 -4.68
CA CYS A 494 29.30 -8.99 -4.38
C CYS A 494 30.27 -9.58 -5.42
N PHE A 495 31.25 -8.77 -5.84
CA PHE A 495 32.28 -9.09 -6.83
C PHE A 495 33.63 -9.02 -6.11
N ASP A 496 34.20 -10.16 -5.77
CA ASP A 496 35.48 -10.30 -5.07
C ASP A 496 36.57 -10.64 -6.08
N ASN A 497 37.57 -9.77 -6.20
CA ASN A 497 38.71 -9.91 -7.11
C ASN A 497 38.34 -10.13 -8.60
N VAL A 498 37.17 -9.60 -9.03
CA VAL A 498 36.72 -9.68 -10.42
C VAL A 498 37.47 -8.66 -11.27
N SER A 499 37.95 -9.09 -12.46
CA SER A 499 38.69 -8.22 -13.37
C SER A 499 37.80 -7.04 -13.86
N PRO A 500 38.35 -5.81 -13.95
CA PRO A 500 37.57 -4.60 -14.27
C PRO A 500 36.69 -4.72 -15.52
N ASN A 501 37.16 -5.38 -16.57
CA ASN A 501 36.43 -5.58 -17.81
C ASN A 501 35.26 -6.59 -17.73
N ARG A 502 35.07 -7.23 -16.58
CA ARG A 502 33.96 -8.16 -16.32
C ARG A 502 32.96 -7.61 -15.29
N LEU A 503 33.24 -6.42 -14.76
CA LEU A 503 32.36 -5.75 -13.82
C LEU A 503 31.19 -5.07 -14.56
N PRO A 504 30.00 -5.02 -13.93
CA PRO A 504 28.92 -4.14 -14.39
C PRO A 504 29.39 -2.69 -14.46
N ALA A 505 28.75 -1.89 -15.31
CA ALA A 505 29.13 -0.49 -15.54
C ALA A 505 29.11 0.35 -14.24
N GLU A 506 28.22 0.05 -13.33
CA GLU A 506 28.07 0.70 -12.02
C GLU A 506 29.34 0.53 -11.14
N LEU A 507 30.09 -0.55 -11.35
CA LEU A 507 31.24 -0.92 -10.51
C LEU A 507 32.60 -0.74 -11.19
N GLN A 508 32.65 -0.27 -12.45
CA GLN A 508 33.89 0.03 -13.17
C GLN A 508 34.56 1.29 -12.61
N ASP A 509 35.89 1.34 -12.58
CA ASP A 509 36.63 2.45 -11.96
C ASP A 509 36.34 3.79 -12.64
N GLU A 510 36.18 3.81 -13.96
CA GLU A 510 35.95 4.99 -14.79
C GLU A 510 34.59 5.65 -14.54
N ASN A 511 33.67 4.99 -13.84
CA ASN A 511 32.29 5.46 -13.65
C ASN A 511 31.59 5.85 -14.96
N PRO A 512 31.46 4.94 -15.92
CA PRO A 512 30.95 5.29 -17.27
C PRO A 512 29.51 5.80 -17.25
N LEU A 513 28.76 5.53 -16.17
CA LEU A 513 27.39 6.00 -16.00
C LEU A 513 27.31 7.37 -15.30
N GLY A 514 28.40 7.88 -14.74
CA GLY A 514 28.42 9.15 -14.00
C GLY A 514 27.47 9.15 -12.78
N ILE A 515 27.35 8.01 -12.08
CA ILE A 515 26.42 7.84 -10.98
C ILE A 515 27.10 8.00 -9.62
N TRP A 516 26.33 8.34 -8.61
CA TRP A 516 26.79 8.38 -7.23
C TRP A 516 27.12 6.97 -6.72
N ARG A 517 28.35 6.82 -6.14
CA ARG A 517 28.87 5.56 -5.62
C ARG A 517 29.56 5.78 -4.28
N PHE A 518 29.61 4.76 -3.45
CA PHE A 518 30.36 4.76 -2.21
C PHE A 518 31.71 4.09 -2.43
N VAL A 519 32.79 4.88 -2.56
CA VAL A 519 34.12 4.42 -2.92
C VAL A 519 35.08 4.75 -1.76
N ASP A 520 35.75 3.74 -1.20
CA ASP A 520 36.71 3.89 -0.08
C ASP A 520 36.15 4.81 1.02
N GLU A 521 34.97 4.47 1.53
CA GLU A 521 34.24 5.19 2.59
C GLU A 521 33.79 6.62 2.25
N LYS A 522 33.77 7.00 0.96
CA LYS A 522 33.34 8.32 0.50
C LYS A 522 32.31 8.23 -0.62
N TRP A 523 31.33 9.12 -0.59
CA TRP A 523 30.43 9.34 -1.72
C TRP A 523 31.15 10.10 -2.83
N THR A 524 31.11 9.56 -4.04
CA THR A 524 31.72 10.15 -5.26
C THR A 524 30.77 9.97 -6.46
N ASN A 525 30.89 10.82 -7.45
CA ASN A 525 30.22 10.71 -8.76
C ASN A 525 31.20 10.91 -9.91
#